data_79f123121800708484ceb811667421d8
#
_entry.id   79f123121800708484ceb811667421d8
#
_cell.length_a   1.000
_cell.length_b   1.000
_cell.length_c   1.000
_cell.angle_alpha   90.00
_cell.angle_beta   90.00
_cell.angle_gamma   90.00
#
_symmetry.space_group_name_H-M   'P 1'
#
loop_
_entity.id
_entity.type
_entity.pdbx_description
1 polymer ?
#
loop_
_entity_poly.entity_id
_entity_poly.type
_entity_poly.pdbx_seq_one_letter_code
_entity_poly.pdbx_strand_id
1 'polypeptide(L)'
;AFAADARALRMKNYLPPEESDRALHPRATDHVPEMLAMIQTLLDRGHAYLDSQGQVYYSVATCPGYGQLSGKVAQELEAGARVQVRAEKRDPRDFALWKVDPKHLMQWDPHGPLGWQAGQRERLRALVPGGVDPRVGTGFPGWHIECSAMSRARLGSVIDLHTGGEDNIFPHHECEIAQGFGARHLCEPEVFCR
;
A
#
# COMPACT_ATOMS: atom_id res chain seq x y z
N ALA A 1 -4.13 19.87 12.87
CA ALA A 1 -2.86 19.98 13.57
C ALA A 1 -1.70 20.11 12.59
N PHE A 2 -1.24 19.05 11.90
CA PHE A 2 -0.02 19.06 11.05
C PHE A 2 0.03 20.22 10.02
N ALA A 3 -1.03 20.44 9.23
CA ALA A 3 -1.04 21.52 8.23
C ALA A 3 -0.96 22.94 8.85
N ALA A 4 -1.46 23.13 10.07
CA ALA A 4 -1.32 24.39 10.80
C ALA A 4 0.13 24.61 11.26
N ASP A 5 0.76 23.55 11.77
CA ASP A 5 2.15 23.59 12.23
C ASP A 5 3.13 23.79 11.05
N ALA A 6 2.88 23.09 9.94
CA ALA A 6 3.66 23.26 8.71
C ALA A 6 3.57 24.69 8.14
N ARG A 7 2.38 25.34 8.20
CA ARG A 7 2.21 26.75 7.86
C ARG A 7 2.93 27.68 8.81
N ALA A 8 2.86 27.41 10.11
CA ALA A 8 3.58 28.19 11.13
C ALA A 8 5.10 28.13 10.92
N LEU A 9 5.61 26.97 10.50
CA LEU A 9 7.02 26.77 10.15
C LEU A 9 7.37 27.31 8.74
N ARG A 10 6.41 27.92 8.03
CA ARG A 10 6.58 28.45 6.67
C ARG A 10 7.12 27.43 5.66
N MET A 11 6.72 26.17 5.82
CA MET A 11 7.06 25.14 4.83
C MET A 11 6.41 25.52 3.48
N LYS A 12 7.23 25.66 2.44
CA LYS A 12 6.85 26.22 1.14
C LYS A 12 5.57 25.62 0.55
N ASN A 13 5.39 24.32 0.68
CA ASN A 13 4.26 23.60 0.09
C ASN A 13 2.94 23.74 0.89
N TYR A 14 2.98 24.44 2.03
CA TYR A 14 1.83 24.68 2.91
C TYR A 14 1.40 26.15 2.97
N LEU A 15 1.92 26.98 2.06
CA LEU A 15 1.62 28.40 1.95
C LEU A 15 1.01 28.68 0.58
N PRO A 16 -0.18 29.21 0.52
CA PRO A 16 -1.37 29.19 1.36
C PRO A 16 -2.21 27.92 1.12
N PRO A 17 -3.33 27.71 1.86
CA PRO A 17 -4.21 26.56 1.68
C PRO A 17 -5.07 26.74 0.41
N GLU A 18 -4.57 26.28 -0.71
CA GLU A 18 -5.30 26.24 -1.98
C GLU A 18 -5.59 24.79 -2.37
N GLU A 19 -6.42 24.60 -3.40
CA GLU A 19 -6.76 23.29 -3.95
C GLU A 19 -5.54 22.48 -4.39
N SER A 20 -4.43 23.16 -4.65
CA SER A 20 -3.09 22.62 -4.85
C SER A 20 -2.58 21.75 -3.70
N ASP A 21 -2.99 21.99 -2.45
CA ASP A 21 -2.57 21.21 -1.27
C ASP A 21 -2.96 19.73 -1.39
N ARG A 22 -4.13 19.45 -1.97
CA ARG A 22 -4.56 18.04 -2.18
C ARG A 22 -3.75 17.32 -3.24
N ALA A 23 -3.22 18.04 -4.23
CA ALA A 23 -2.37 17.46 -5.26
C ALA A 23 -0.97 17.16 -4.73
N LEU A 24 -0.43 18.05 -3.87
CA LEU A 24 0.90 17.93 -3.28
C LEU A 24 0.92 17.04 -2.02
N HIS A 25 -0.22 16.97 -1.31
CA HIS A 25 -0.37 16.21 -0.06
C HIS A 25 -1.57 15.26 -0.16
N PRO A 26 -1.45 14.16 -0.91
CA PRO A 26 -2.55 13.22 -1.09
C PRO A 26 -2.94 12.60 0.24
N ARG A 27 -4.24 12.39 0.43
CA ARG A 27 -4.79 11.72 1.61
C ARG A 27 -5.01 10.24 1.29
N ALA A 28 -4.61 9.36 2.17
CA ALA A 28 -4.83 7.91 2.01
C ALA A 28 -6.33 7.59 1.82
N THR A 29 -7.20 8.26 2.58
CA THR A 29 -8.66 8.08 2.49
C THR A 29 -9.26 8.46 1.14
N ASP A 30 -8.60 9.34 0.37
CA ASP A 30 -9.05 9.72 -0.97
C ASP A 30 -8.61 8.69 -2.05
N HIS A 31 -7.68 7.78 -1.72
CA HIS A 31 -7.05 6.83 -2.64
C HIS A 31 -7.33 5.36 -2.35
N VAL A 32 -8.33 5.07 -1.52
CA VAL A 32 -8.74 3.67 -1.23
C VAL A 32 -9.14 2.90 -2.50
N PRO A 33 -9.79 3.51 -3.51
CA PRO A 33 -10.04 2.84 -4.78
C PRO A 33 -8.75 2.34 -5.47
N GLU A 34 -7.69 3.16 -5.50
CA GLU A 34 -6.41 2.82 -6.10
C GLU A 34 -5.68 1.73 -5.31
N MET A 35 -5.81 1.75 -3.98
CA MET A 35 -5.27 0.70 -3.11
C MET A 35 -5.93 -0.64 -3.39
N LEU A 36 -7.25 -0.70 -3.47
CA LEU A 36 -7.97 -1.93 -3.81
C LEU A 36 -7.69 -2.40 -5.24
N ALA A 37 -7.52 -1.49 -6.20
CA ALA A 37 -7.13 -1.84 -7.55
C ALA A 37 -5.73 -2.44 -7.61
N MET A 38 -4.77 -1.89 -6.86
CA MET A 38 -3.44 -2.46 -6.74
C MET A 38 -3.47 -3.83 -6.06
N ILE A 39 -4.23 -3.97 -4.97
CA ILE A 39 -4.44 -5.24 -4.27
C ILE A 39 -5.00 -6.30 -5.22
N GLN A 40 -6.03 -5.96 -6.00
CA GLN A 40 -6.60 -6.89 -6.98
C GLN A 40 -5.56 -7.30 -8.03
N THR A 41 -4.77 -6.36 -8.53
CA THR A 41 -3.68 -6.66 -9.46
C THR A 41 -2.66 -7.64 -8.86
N LEU A 42 -2.31 -7.46 -7.59
CA LEU A 42 -1.38 -8.35 -6.89
C LEU A 42 -1.96 -9.75 -6.67
N LEU A 43 -3.27 -9.85 -6.37
CA LEU A 43 -3.99 -11.12 -6.27
C LEU A 43 -4.02 -11.85 -7.60
N ASP A 44 -4.41 -11.17 -8.68
CA ASP A 44 -4.52 -11.74 -10.04
C ASP A 44 -3.17 -12.27 -10.54
N ARG A 45 -2.07 -11.70 -10.07
CA ARG A 45 -0.70 -12.06 -10.46
C ARG A 45 -0.03 -13.07 -9.53
N GLY A 46 -0.70 -13.46 -8.45
CA GLY A 46 -0.17 -14.41 -7.49
C GLY A 46 0.90 -13.86 -6.55
N HIS A 47 1.04 -12.51 -6.47
CA HIS A 47 1.90 -11.85 -5.49
C HIS A 47 1.22 -11.62 -4.14
N ALA A 48 -0.10 -11.75 -4.11
CA ALA A 48 -0.88 -11.64 -2.88
C ALA A 48 -1.79 -12.84 -2.69
N TYR A 49 -2.25 -13.04 -1.47
CA TYR A 49 -3.20 -14.09 -1.11
C TYR A 49 -4.14 -13.63 0.00
N LEU A 50 -5.29 -14.31 0.10
CA LEU A 50 -6.27 -14.10 1.16
C LEU A 50 -6.12 -15.13 2.26
N ASP A 51 -6.43 -14.70 3.49
CA ASP A 51 -6.71 -15.61 4.60
C ASP A 51 -8.20 -15.98 4.68
N SER A 52 -8.56 -16.76 5.68
CA SER A 52 -9.93 -17.21 5.92
C SER A 52 -10.89 -16.10 6.36
N GLN A 53 -10.37 -14.96 6.80
CA GLN A 53 -11.15 -13.81 7.28
C GLN A 53 -11.31 -12.70 6.23
N GLY A 54 -10.73 -12.89 5.05
CA GLY A 54 -10.75 -11.90 3.96
C GLY A 54 -9.71 -10.80 4.09
N GLN A 55 -8.67 -11.00 4.90
CA GLN A 55 -7.48 -10.16 4.90
C GLN A 55 -6.60 -10.51 3.70
N VAL A 56 -5.87 -9.55 3.19
CA VAL A 56 -4.95 -9.76 2.07
C VAL A 56 -3.52 -9.53 2.51
N TYR A 57 -2.66 -10.48 2.20
CA TYR A 57 -1.23 -10.43 2.46
C TYR A 57 -0.44 -10.46 1.16
N TYR A 58 0.67 -9.71 1.12
CA TYR A 58 1.70 -9.86 0.11
C TYR A 58 2.58 -11.08 0.42
N SER A 59 2.86 -11.89 -0.59
CA SER A 59 3.78 -13.03 -0.46
C SER A 59 5.20 -12.60 -0.79
N VAL A 60 6.03 -12.41 0.23
CA VAL A 60 7.42 -11.96 0.08
C VAL A 60 8.25 -12.95 -0.76
N ALA A 61 7.93 -14.24 -0.69
CA ALA A 61 8.59 -15.26 -1.49
C ALA A 61 8.48 -15.04 -3.01
N THR A 62 7.51 -14.22 -3.46
CA THR A 62 7.32 -13.89 -4.88
C THR A 62 8.12 -12.68 -5.35
N CYS A 63 8.90 -12.04 -4.48
CA CYS A 63 9.77 -10.91 -4.78
C CYS A 63 11.24 -11.26 -4.51
N PRO A 64 12.01 -11.70 -5.52
CA PRO A 64 13.39 -12.16 -5.34
C PRO A 64 14.35 -11.10 -4.79
N GLY A 65 14.03 -9.81 -5.01
CA GLY A 65 14.84 -8.69 -4.54
C GLY A 65 14.46 -8.13 -3.17
N TYR A 66 13.52 -8.76 -2.45
CA TYR A 66 13.09 -8.25 -1.15
C TYR A 66 14.25 -8.28 -0.13
N GLY A 67 14.50 -7.14 0.50
CA GLY A 67 15.60 -6.96 1.45
C GLY A 67 16.89 -6.40 0.85
N GLN A 68 16.98 -6.21 -0.47
CA GLN A 68 18.19 -5.70 -1.13
C GLN A 68 18.49 -4.24 -0.77
N LEU A 69 17.49 -3.40 -0.67
CA LEU A 69 17.67 -1.99 -0.31
C LEU A 69 18.21 -1.83 1.11
N SER A 70 17.66 -2.60 2.04
CA SER A 70 18.04 -2.56 3.46
C SER A 70 19.31 -3.35 3.78
N GLY A 71 19.79 -4.17 2.84
CA GLY A 71 20.89 -5.11 3.07
C GLY A 71 20.54 -6.25 4.03
N LYS A 72 19.27 -6.43 4.40
CA LYS A 72 18.82 -7.48 5.33
C LYS A 72 18.59 -8.78 4.58
N VAL A 73 19.39 -9.78 4.89
CA VAL A 73 19.19 -11.15 4.37
C VAL A 73 17.99 -11.83 5.05
N ALA A 74 17.34 -12.74 4.34
CA ALA A 74 16.12 -13.43 4.76
C ALA A 74 16.17 -14.00 6.19
N GLN A 75 17.31 -14.52 6.63
CA GLN A 75 17.52 -15.10 7.96
C GLN A 75 17.49 -14.07 9.10
N GLU A 76 17.93 -12.83 8.85
CA GLU A 76 17.87 -11.74 9.85
C GLU A 76 16.43 -11.20 9.99
N LEU A 77 15.63 -11.32 8.93
CA LEU A 77 14.22 -10.93 8.94
C LEU A 77 13.35 -11.85 9.80
N GLU A 78 13.69 -13.14 9.87
CA GLU A 78 13.03 -14.10 10.76
C GLU A 78 13.28 -13.78 12.24
N ALA A 79 14.50 -13.37 12.58
CA ALA A 79 14.88 -13.01 13.95
C ALA A 79 14.24 -11.69 14.42
N GLY A 80 13.92 -10.78 13.50
CA GLY A 80 13.31 -9.47 13.79
C GLY A 80 11.78 -9.47 13.91
N ALA A 81 11.12 -10.56 13.54
CA ALA A 81 9.66 -10.69 13.56
C ALA A 81 9.10 -10.84 15.01
N ARG A 82 9.31 -9.83 15.86
CA ARG A 82 8.68 -9.72 17.20
C ARG A 82 7.18 -9.44 17.18
N VAL A 83 6.59 -9.27 16.00
CA VAL A 83 5.14 -9.17 15.85
C VAL A 83 4.58 -10.59 15.91
N GLN A 84 3.59 -10.80 16.80
CA GLN A 84 2.86 -12.07 16.88
C GLN A 84 2.59 -12.59 15.46
N VAL A 85 3.24 -13.71 15.11
CA VAL A 85 2.97 -14.42 13.86
C VAL A 85 1.49 -14.80 13.92
N ARG A 86 0.63 -14.11 13.21
CA ARG A 86 -0.76 -14.55 13.05
C ARG A 86 -0.69 -15.88 12.35
N ALA A 87 -1.35 -16.89 12.91
CA ALA A 87 -1.33 -18.27 12.44
C ALA A 87 -1.71 -18.47 10.95
N GLU A 88 -2.22 -17.41 10.32
CA GLU A 88 -2.76 -17.39 8.96
C GLU A 88 -1.77 -16.90 7.89
N LYS A 89 -0.60 -16.36 8.29
CA LYS A 89 0.46 -16.00 7.33
C LYS A 89 1.16 -17.26 6.83
N ARG A 90 1.41 -17.33 5.52
CA ARG A 90 2.18 -18.42 4.90
C ARG A 90 3.66 -18.33 5.22
N ASP A 91 4.19 -17.10 5.34
CA ASP A 91 5.57 -16.78 5.71
C ASP A 91 5.54 -15.64 6.75
N PRO A 92 6.34 -15.71 7.82
CA PRO A 92 6.43 -14.64 8.82
C PRO A 92 6.76 -13.26 8.25
N ARG A 93 7.47 -13.21 7.13
CA ARG A 93 7.88 -11.99 6.42
C ARG A 93 6.74 -11.35 5.62
N ASP A 94 5.68 -12.11 5.31
CA ASP A 94 4.55 -11.59 4.56
C ASP A 94 3.92 -10.42 5.30
N PHE A 95 3.47 -9.42 4.59
CA PHE A 95 2.91 -8.20 5.17
C PHE A 95 1.50 -7.92 4.67
N ALA A 96 0.71 -7.28 5.53
CA ALA A 96 -0.69 -7.01 5.23
C ALA A 96 -0.85 -5.90 4.20
N LEU A 97 -1.64 -6.17 3.16
CA LEU A 97 -2.11 -5.20 2.16
C LEU A 97 -3.49 -4.65 2.54
N TRP A 98 -4.36 -5.53 3.06
CA TRP A 98 -5.70 -5.20 3.53
C TRP A 98 -5.97 -5.93 4.84
N LYS A 99 -6.47 -5.20 5.83
CA LYS A 99 -6.70 -5.72 7.18
C LYS A 99 -8.20 -5.74 7.48
N VAL A 100 -8.65 -6.78 8.15
CA VAL A 100 -10.00 -6.90 8.68
C VAL A 100 -9.93 -6.80 10.20
N ASP A 101 -10.49 -5.73 10.76
CA ASP A 101 -10.68 -5.55 12.19
C ASP A 101 -11.99 -4.78 12.42
N PRO A 102 -13.04 -5.46 12.92
CA PRO A 102 -14.36 -4.85 13.15
C PRO A 102 -14.34 -3.68 14.14
N LYS A 103 -13.28 -3.54 14.93
CA LYS A 103 -13.13 -2.45 15.91
C LYS A 103 -12.41 -1.23 15.36
N HIS A 104 -11.86 -1.31 14.15
CA HIS A 104 -11.14 -0.19 13.56
C HIS A 104 -12.12 0.93 13.19
N LEU A 105 -11.74 2.18 13.51
CA LEU A 105 -12.62 3.36 13.32
C LEU A 105 -12.93 3.64 11.85
N MET A 106 -11.97 3.40 10.94
CA MET A 106 -12.13 3.61 9.50
C MET A 106 -12.15 2.27 8.81
N GLN A 107 -13.24 2.00 8.12
CA GLN A 107 -13.42 0.77 7.37
C GLN A 107 -14.10 1.05 6.04
N TRP A 108 -13.78 0.27 5.03
CA TRP A 108 -14.43 0.28 3.72
C TRP A 108 -14.93 -1.13 3.39
N ASP A 109 -16.13 -1.18 2.84
CA ASP A 109 -16.66 -2.40 2.28
C ASP A 109 -16.40 -2.41 0.77
N PRO A 110 -15.51 -3.27 0.25
CA PRO A 110 -15.21 -3.35 -1.18
C PRO A 110 -16.45 -3.65 -2.04
N HIS A 111 -17.47 -4.28 -1.46
CA HIS A 111 -18.66 -4.76 -2.16
C HIS A 111 -19.92 -3.95 -1.83
N GLY A 112 -19.96 -3.29 -0.67
CA GLY A 112 -21.09 -2.53 -0.14
C GLY A 112 -20.87 -1.01 -0.08
N PRO A 113 -21.77 -0.30 0.60
CA PRO A 113 -21.73 1.18 0.66
C PRO A 113 -20.83 1.76 1.76
N LEU A 114 -20.35 0.94 2.71
CA LEU A 114 -19.67 1.43 3.91
C LEU A 114 -18.32 2.11 3.58
N GLY A 115 -18.07 3.26 4.20
CA GLY A 115 -16.78 3.95 4.21
C GLY A 115 -16.49 4.84 2.99
N TRP A 116 -17.25 4.74 1.91
CA TRP A 116 -16.99 5.41 0.67
C TRP A 116 -17.41 6.88 0.66
N GLN A 117 -16.55 7.74 0.15
CA GLN A 117 -16.88 9.11 -0.20
C GLN A 117 -17.51 9.17 -1.59
N ALA A 118 -18.14 10.32 -1.92
CA ALA A 118 -18.78 10.52 -3.22
C ALA A 118 -17.79 10.27 -4.38
N GLY A 119 -18.22 9.49 -5.38
CA GLY A 119 -17.46 9.16 -6.59
C GLY A 119 -16.38 8.06 -6.41
N GLN A 120 -16.03 7.68 -5.18
CA GLN A 120 -14.97 6.67 -4.97
C GLN A 120 -15.35 5.28 -5.46
N ARG A 121 -16.59 4.86 -5.27
CA ARG A 121 -17.06 3.55 -5.75
C ARG A 121 -17.10 3.47 -7.27
N GLU A 122 -17.50 4.55 -7.94
CA GLU A 122 -17.49 4.65 -9.40
C GLU A 122 -16.05 4.56 -9.90
N ARG A 123 -15.12 5.24 -9.23
CA ARG A 123 -13.69 5.15 -9.55
C ARG A 123 -13.13 3.75 -9.34
N LEU A 124 -13.50 3.06 -8.26
CA LEU A 124 -13.11 1.66 -8.05
C LEU A 124 -13.63 0.76 -9.17
N ARG A 125 -14.89 0.89 -9.59
CA ARG A 125 -15.44 0.11 -10.70
C ARG A 125 -14.73 0.38 -12.02
N ALA A 126 -14.31 1.63 -12.26
CA ALA A 126 -13.52 1.97 -13.44
C ALA A 126 -12.11 1.36 -13.41
N LEU A 127 -11.47 1.35 -12.23
CA LEU A 127 -10.13 0.78 -12.04
C LEU A 127 -10.11 -0.74 -12.03
N VAL A 128 -11.20 -1.37 -11.56
CA VAL A 128 -11.36 -2.82 -11.44
C VAL A 128 -12.68 -3.25 -12.10
N PRO A 129 -12.76 -3.30 -13.43
CA PRO A 129 -14.01 -3.63 -14.13
C PRO A 129 -14.59 -5.00 -13.78
N GLY A 130 -13.71 -5.97 -13.45
CA GLY A 130 -14.10 -7.31 -12.97
C GLY A 130 -14.57 -7.36 -11.52
N GLY A 131 -14.50 -6.25 -10.80
CA GLY A 131 -14.75 -6.17 -9.37
C GLY A 131 -13.56 -6.64 -8.53
N VAL A 132 -13.57 -6.29 -7.26
CA VAL A 132 -12.63 -6.80 -6.26
C VAL A 132 -12.99 -8.25 -5.94
N ASP A 133 -12.01 -9.11 -5.67
CA ASP A 133 -12.23 -10.51 -5.27
C ASP A 133 -13.30 -10.58 -4.16
N PRO A 134 -14.38 -11.34 -4.33
CA PRO A 134 -15.53 -11.36 -3.40
C PRO A 134 -15.17 -11.82 -1.98
N ARG A 135 -14.00 -12.42 -1.81
CA ARG A 135 -13.50 -12.87 -0.50
C ARG A 135 -12.81 -11.74 0.29
N VAL A 136 -12.47 -10.60 -0.33
CA VAL A 136 -11.89 -9.45 0.39
C VAL A 136 -12.95 -8.89 1.34
N GLY A 137 -12.66 -8.92 2.63
CA GLY A 137 -13.58 -8.51 3.68
C GLY A 137 -13.67 -6.98 3.84
N THR A 138 -14.72 -6.53 4.54
CA THR A 138 -14.80 -5.16 5.04
C THR A 138 -13.61 -4.87 5.94
N GLY A 139 -12.87 -3.78 5.64
CA GLY A 139 -11.60 -3.53 6.32
C GLY A 139 -10.96 -2.21 5.95
N PHE A 140 -9.64 -2.15 6.07
CA PHE A 140 -8.84 -0.97 5.82
C PHE A 140 -7.47 -1.33 5.24
N PRO A 141 -6.81 -0.41 4.53
CA PRO A 141 -5.51 -0.67 3.93
C PRO A 141 -4.42 -0.91 4.98
N GLY A 142 -3.44 -1.73 4.63
CA GLY A 142 -2.16 -1.78 5.33
C GLY A 142 -1.37 -0.50 5.07
N TRP A 143 -0.48 -0.13 5.99
CA TRP A 143 0.29 1.12 5.89
C TRP A 143 1.10 1.25 4.59
N HIS A 144 1.74 0.18 4.13
CA HIS A 144 2.65 0.26 2.99
C HIS A 144 1.94 0.45 1.64
N ILE A 145 0.72 -0.09 1.46
CA ILE A 145 -0.03 0.04 0.21
C ILE A 145 -0.52 1.48 -0.03
N GLU A 146 -0.67 2.27 1.03
CA GLU A 146 -1.10 3.66 0.92
C GLU A 146 -0.13 4.46 0.05
N CYS A 147 1.17 4.43 0.39
CA CYS A 147 2.20 5.15 -0.36
C CYS A 147 2.35 4.61 -1.78
N SER A 148 2.39 3.30 -1.97
CA SER A 148 2.53 2.70 -3.29
C SER A 148 1.38 3.07 -4.24
N ALA A 149 0.13 3.00 -3.76
CA ALA A 149 -1.03 3.34 -4.57
C ALA A 149 -1.14 4.85 -4.85
N MET A 150 -0.87 5.69 -3.85
CA MET A 150 -0.89 7.15 -4.00
C MET A 150 0.21 7.63 -4.95
N SER A 151 1.44 7.14 -4.80
CA SER A 151 2.56 7.48 -5.66
C SER A 151 2.25 7.10 -7.11
N ARG A 152 1.78 5.86 -7.34
CA ARG A 152 1.41 5.41 -8.68
C ARG A 152 0.29 6.26 -9.30
N ALA A 153 -0.72 6.63 -8.52
CA ALA A 153 -1.84 7.45 -9.00
C ALA A 153 -1.44 8.89 -9.34
N ARG A 154 -0.40 9.43 -8.69
CA ARG A 154 0.01 10.83 -8.83
C ARG A 154 1.23 11.02 -9.73
N LEU A 155 2.16 10.09 -9.70
CA LEU A 155 3.46 10.20 -10.39
C LEU A 155 3.59 9.21 -11.55
N GLY A 156 2.66 8.26 -11.68
CA GLY A 156 2.72 7.25 -12.75
C GLY A 156 3.42 5.96 -12.31
N SER A 157 3.82 5.16 -13.28
CA SER A 157 4.39 3.82 -13.04
C SER A 157 5.88 3.83 -12.68
N VAL A 158 6.56 4.94 -12.91
CA VAL A 158 7.98 5.15 -12.62
C VAL A 158 8.12 6.35 -11.71
N ILE A 159 8.92 6.20 -10.66
CA ILE A 159 9.24 7.27 -9.70
C ILE A 159 10.74 7.49 -9.77
N ASP A 160 11.16 8.71 -10.11
CA ASP A 160 12.57 9.08 -10.27
C ASP A 160 13.28 9.27 -8.93
N LEU A 161 12.58 9.78 -7.94
CA LEU A 161 13.11 10.06 -6.62
C LEU A 161 12.08 9.74 -5.53
N HIS A 162 12.45 8.83 -4.63
CA HIS A 162 11.70 8.49 -3.42
C HIS A 162 12.56 8.76 -2.20
N THR A 163 12.07 9.58 -1.28
CA THR A 163 12.78 9.96 -0.06
C THR A 163 12.01 9.56 1.18
N GLY A 164 12.71 9.31 2.27
CA GLY A 164 12.12 8.98 3.56
C GLY A 164 13.16 8.94 4.67
N GLY A 165 12.72 8.71 5.90
CA GLY A 165 13.60 8.48 7.03
C GLY A 165 14.34 7.14 6.90
N GLU A 166 15.53 7.05 7.47
CA GLU A 166 16.33 5.82 7.47
C GLU A 166 15.58 4.64 8.13
N ASP A 167 14.76 4.94 9.13
CA ASP A 167 13.90 4.00 9.83
C ASP A 167 12.79 3.39 8.94
N ASN A 168 12.47 4.05 7.83
CA ASN A 168 11.52 3.56 6.84
C ASN A 168 12.14 2.63 5.79
N ILE A 169 13.46 2.56 5.66
CA ILE A 169 14.11 1.66 4.70
C ILE A 169 13.58 0.23 4.90
N PHE A 170 13.57 -0.22 6.15
CA PHE A 170 12.97 -1.49 6.51
C PHE A 170 11.98 -1.31 7.68
N PRO A 171 10.72 -1.81 7.54
CA PRO A 171 10.21 -2.61 6.41
C PRO A 171 9.55 -1.79 5.30
N HIS A 172 9.29 -0.46 5.49
CA HIS A 172 8.32 0.30 4.69
C HIS A 172 8.73 0.38 3.20
N HIS A 173 9.93 0.89 2.89
CA HIS A 173 10.38 1.03 1.50
C HIS A 173 10.58 -0.33 0.80
N GLU A 174 11.03 -1.36 1.52
CA GLU A 174 11.10 -2.73 0.98
C GLU A 174 9.72 -3.25 0.58
N CYS A 175 8.71 -2.98 1.39
CA CYS A 175 7.33 -3.36 1.09
C CYS A 175 6.78 -2.59 -0.12
N GLU A 176 7.11 -1.30 -0.27
CA GLU A 176 6.72 -0.49 -1.43
C GLU A 176 7.38 -1.00 -2.72
N ILE A 177 8.68 -1.35 -2.66
CA ILE A 177 9.40 -1.95 -3.79
C ILE A 177 8.74 -3.27 -4.19
N ALA A 178 8.42 -4.15 -3.24
CA ALA A 178 7.77 -5.42 -3.51
C ALA A 178 6.38 -5.23 -4.14
N GLN A 179 5.58 -4.28 -3.64
CA GLN A 179 4.28 -3.93 -4.21
C GLN A 179 4.42 -3.38 -5.63
N GLY A 180 5.37 -2.49 -5.86
CA GLY A 180 5.69 -1.95 -7.17
C GLY A 180 6.11 -3.03 -8.16
N PHE A 181 6.98 -3.95 -7.73
CA PHE A 181 7.40 -5.11 -8.51
C PHE A 181 6.19 -5.99 -8.91
N GLY A 182 5.38 -6.40 -7.94
CA GLY A 182 4.24 -7.28 -8.20
C GLY A 182 3.13 -6.62 -9.04
N ALA A 183 2.94 -5.30 -8.92
CA ALA A 183 1.91 -4.57 -9.65
C ALA A 183 2.30 -4.16 -11.07
N ARG A 184 3.53 -4.39 -11.53
CA ARG A 184 3.99 -4.02 -12.88
C ARG A 184 3.44 -4.92 -13.97
N HIS A 185 3.16 -4.32 -15.13
CA HIS A 185 2.76 -5.08 -16.32
C HIS A 185 3.93 -5.73 -17.08
N LEU A 186 5.16 -5.27 -16.82
CA LEU A 186 6.37 -5.81 -17.45
C LEU A 186 7.42 -5.97 -16.35
N CYS A 187 7.81 -7.21 -16.06
CA CYS A 187 8.94 -7.52 -15.21
C CYS A 187 10.22 -7.35 -16.03
N GLU A 188 10.83 -6.18 -15.97
CA GLU A 188 12.27 -6.08 -16.20
C GLU A 188 12.94 -5.82 -14.85
N PRO A 189 13.73 -6.77 -14.33
CA PRO A 189 14.40 -6.64 -13.03
C PRO A 189 15.43 -5.50 -13.01
N GLU A 190 15.85 -5.02 -14.17
CA GLU A 190 16.99 -4.11 -14.33
C GLU A 190 16.70 -2.64 -13.95
N VAL A 191 15.45 -2.27 -13.71
CA VAL A 191 15.08 -0.85 -13.49
C VAL A 191 15.05 -0.45 -12.00
N PHE A 192 15.20 -1.40 -11.06
CA PHE A 192 15.12 -1.11 -9.62
C PHE A 192 16.43 -1.09 -8.87
N CYS A 193 17.55 -1.38 -9.51
CA CYS A 193 18.87 -1.44 -8.87
C CYS A 193 19.84 -0.44 -9.54
N ARG A 194 19.54 0.85 -9.43
CA ARG A 194 20.56 1.89 -9.64
C ARG A 194 20.39 2.98 -8.61
#